data_3941cc2956160f1ea6024ff252f6bc72
#
_entry.id   3941cc2956160f1ea6024ff252f6bc72
#
_cell.length_a   1.000
_cell.length_b   1.000
_cell.length_c   1.000
_cell.angle_alpha   90.00
_cell.angle_beta   90.00
_cell.angle_gamma   90.00
#
_symmetry.space_group_name_H-M   'P 1'
#
loop_
_entity.id
_entity.type
_entity.pdbx_description
1 polymer ?
#
loop_
_entity_poly.entity_id
_entity_poly.type
_entity_poly.pdbx_seq_one_letter_code
_entity_poly.pdbx_strand_id
1 'polypeptide(L)'
;AWAESFGLTGKKAATGKMVAALRRLGFDYVFDTNFSADLTIMEEGSEFLERFTHRDRYHWPMFTSCCPGWVRFIKSQFPHYVDCLSTAKSPQQMFGAVAKTYFAEKIGVDPHRMFVVSIMPCMAKKSECALPTMRDACGDPDVDAVLTTREMDRLFRSDNIQPGDLPEEAFDSPLGTGTGAAVIFGATGGVMDAALRSAYYLVTGENPDPAAFTAVRGNKPWKEAVFSIPGAGEIRVAVVSGLGNTRKLMKALESGQGRYDFVEVMA
;
A
#
# COMPACT_ATOMS: atom_id res chain seq x y z
N ALA A 1 8.22 -13.32 8.06
CA ALA A 1 7.43 -13.28 9.29
C ALA A 1 6.70 -14.62 9.55
N TRP A 2 5.67 -14.99 8.71
CA TRP A 2 4.89 -16.22 8.97
C TRP A 2 5.75 -17.48 8.96
N ALA A 3 6.63 -17.65 8.00
CA ALA A 3 7.51 -18.81 7.88
C ALA A 3 8.47 -18.93 9.07
N GLU A 4 8.94 -17.79 9.57
CA GLU A 4 9.85 -17.70 10.72
C GLU A 4 9.19 -18.20 11.99
N SER A 5 7.91 -17.90 12.22
CA SER A 5 7.17 -18.37 13.39
C SER A 5 6.97 -19.91 13.41
N PHE A 6 7.06 -20.54 12.23
CA PHE A 6 7.05 -22.01 12.08
C PHE A 6 8.45 -22.62 11.91
N GLY A 7 9.52 -21.82 12.03
CA GLY A 7 10.89 -22.27 11.81
C GLY A 7 11.21 -22.71 10.38
N LEU A 8 10.46 -22.18 9.40
CA LEU A 8 10.58 -22.57 8.00
C LEU A 8 11.58 -21.69 7.26
N THR A 9 12.37 -22.30 6.39
CA THR A 9 13.37 -21.63 5.55
C THR A 9 13.36 -22.21 4.13
N GLY A 10 13.94 -21.49 3.17
CA GLY A 10 14.07 -21.93 1.79
C GLY A 10 12.72 -22.29 1.16
N LYS A 11 12.65 -23.41 0.45
CA LYS A 11 11.43 -23.87 -0.22
C LYS A 11 10.25 -24.11 0.70
N LYS A 12 10.49 -24.41 2.00
CA LYS A 12 9.41 -24.59 2.99
C LYS A 12 8.74 -23.26 3.39
N ALA A 13 9.37 -22.14 3.08
CA ALA A 13 8.86 -20.79 3.33
C ALA A 13 8.19 -20.17 2.09
N ALA A 14 7.90 -20.96 1.05
CA ALA A 14 7.27 -20.46 -0.18
C ALA A 14 5.86 -19.92 0.08
N THR A 15 5.52 -18.81 -0.59
CA THR A 15 4.23 -18.13 -0.45
C THR A 15 3.05 -19.06 -0.77
N GLY A 16 3.19 -19.94 -1.75
CA GLY A 16 2.15 -20.91 -2.13
C GLY A 16 1.74 -21.85 -1.00
N LYS A 17 2.63 -22.13 -0.05
CA LYS A 17 2.29 -22.92 1.15
C LYS A 17 1.39 -22.14 2.13
N MET A 18 1.58 -20.83 2.20
CA MET A 18 0.67 -19.97 2.98
C MET A 18 -0.71 -19.91 2.31
N VAL A 19 -0.77 -19.82 0.98
CA VAL A 19 -2.03 -19.87 0.23
C VAL A 19 -2.78 -21.18 0.52
N ALA A 20 -2.11 -22.32 0.44
CA ALA A 20 -2.68 -23.62 0.77
C ALA A 20 -3.20 -23.69 2.23
N ALA A 21 -2.43 -23.12 3.17
CA ALA A 21 -2.83 -23.08 4.58
C ALA A 21 -4.08 -22.22 4.81
N LEU A 22 -4.21 -21.09 4.12
CA LEU A 22 -5.40 -20.24 4.19
C LEU A 22 -6.63 -20.95 3.63
N ARG A 23 -6.51 -21.64 2.49
CA ARG A 23 -7.61 -22.45 1.96
C ARG A 23 -8.01 -23.57 2.91
N ARG A 24 -7.04 -24.17 3.59
CA ARG A 24 -7.30 -25.17 4.62
C ARG A 24 -8.08 -24.61 5.81
N LEU A 25 -7.92 -23.32 6.15
CA LEU A 25 -8.75 -22.63 7.14
C LEU A 25 -10.19 -22.35 6.65
N GLY A 26 -10.50 -22.59 5.38
CA GLY A 26 -11.82 -22.41 4.82
C GLY A 26 -12.03 -21.09 4.05
N PHE A 27 -10.96 -20.39 3.68
CA PHE A 27 -11.09 -19.26 2.74
C PHE A 27 -11.44 -19.77 1.34
N ASP A 28 -12.54 -19.27 0.78
CA ASP A 28 -13.00 -19.63 -0.57
C ASP A 28 -12.04 -19.13 -1.65
N TYR A 29 -11.48 -17.94 -1.45
CA TYR A 29 -10.53 -17.30 -2.36
C TYR A 29 -9.36 -16.70 -1.58
N VAL A 30 -8.18 -16.79 -2.15
CA VAL A 30 -6.95 -16.22 -1.60
C VAL A 30 -6.22 -15.42 -2.67
N PHE A 31 -6.07 -14.12 -2.46
CA PHE A 31 -5.48 -13.18 -3.40
C PHE A 31 -4.21 -12.53 -2.87
N ASP A 32 -3.38 -12.04 -3.79
CA ASP A 32 -2.18 -11.28 -3.46
C ASP A 32 -2.51 -9.77 -3.39
N THR A 33 -2.19 -9.15 -2.27
CA THR A 33 -2.33 -7.68 -2.09
C THR A 33 -1.46 -6.87 -3.07
N ASN A 34 -0.47 -7.48 -3.71
CA ASN A 34 0.32 -6.83 -4.76
C ASN A 34 -0.54 -6.31 -5.91
N PHE A 35 -1.63 -6.99 -6.27
CA PHE A 35 -2.59 -6.47 -7.26
C PHE A 35 -3.12 -5.08 -6.88
N SER A 36 -3.55 -4.91 -5.65
CA SER A 36 -4.11 -3.65 -5.18
C SER A 36 -3.05 -2.60 -4.82
N ALA A 37 -1.81 -3.02 -4.59
CA ALA A 37 -0.69 -2.10 -4.51
C ALA A 37 -0.45 -1.41 -5.86
N ASP A 38 -0.51 -2.14 -6.97
CA ASP A 38 -0.45 -1.55 -8.31
C ASP A 38 -1.60 -0.57 -8.56
N LEU A 39 -2.83 -0.90 -8.14
CA LEU A 39 -3.97 0.02 -8.23
C LEU A 39 -3.72 1.31 -7.43
N THR A 40 -3.25 1.19 -6.19
CA THR A 40 -2.94 2.36 -5.36
C THR A 40 -1.87 3.24 -6.01
N ILE A 41 -0.83 2.64 -6.60
CA ILE A 41 0.21 3.37 -7.33
C ILE A 41 -0.36 4.12 -8.52
N MET A 42 -1.25 3.52 -9.29
CA MET A 42 -1.88 4.15 -10.45
C MET A 42 -2.77 5.33 -10.04
N GLU A 43 -3.60 5.15 -9.02
CA GLU A 43 -4.47 6.20 -8.50
C GLU A 43 -3.66 7.35 -7.88
N GLU A 44 -2.69 7.04 -7.01
CA GLU A 44 -1.87 8.06 -6.34
C GLU A 44 -0.95 8.79 -7.33
N GLY A 45 -0.40 8.07 -8.31
CA GLY A 45 0.40 8.67 -9.39
C GLY A 45 -0.43 9.58 -10.30
N SER A 46 -1.65 9.19 -10.65
CA SER A 46 -2.59 9.99 -11.43
C SER A 46 -3.03 11.25 -10.66
N GLU A 47 -3.36 11.11 -9.37
CA GLU A 47 -3.68 12.23 -8.49
C GLU A 47 -2.50 13.20 -8.36
N PHE A 48 -1.28 12.67 -8.22
CA PHE A 48 -0.09 13.50 -8.16
C PHE A 48 0.10 14.33 -9.43
N LEU A 49 -0.06 13.73 -10.61
CA LEU A 49 0.05 14.44 -11.88
C LEU A 49 -1.04 15.50 -12.05
N GLU A 50 -2.29 15.19 -11.68
CA GLU A 50 -3.39 16.16 -11.70
C GLU A 50 -3.08 17.36 -10.79
N ARG A 51 -2.66 17.12 -9.55
CA ARG A 51 -2.26 18.18 -8.62
C ARG A 51 -1.06 18.97 -9.14
N PHE A 52 -0.07 18.28 -9.72
CA PHE A 52 1.15 18.91 -10.21
C PHE A 52 0.93 19.81 -11.41
N THR A 53 0.00 19.46 -12.30
CA THR A 53 -0.40 20.28 -13.45
C THR A 53 -1.26 21.48 -13.07
N HIS A 54 -1.98 21.40 -11.94
CA HIS A 54 -2.85 22.46 -11.43
C HIS A 54 -2.40 22.97 -10.06
N ARG A 55 -1.10 23.25 -9.92
CA ARG A 55 -0.42 23.55 -8.64
C ARG A 55 -1.07 24.67 -7.82
N ASP A 56 -1.67 25.62 -8.46
CA ASP A 56 -2.36 26.77 -7.86
C ASP A 56 -3.65 26.43 -7.12
N ARG A 57 -4.20 25.24 -7.37
CA ARG A 57 -5.44 24.74 -6.76
C ARG A 57 -5.24 23.90 -5.52
N TYR A 58 -3.99 23.50 -5.22
CA TYR A 58 -3.68 22.55 -4.17
C TYR A 58 -2.66 23.07 -3.17
N HIS A 59 -2.76 22.57 -1.95
CA HIS A 59 -1.73 22.75 -0.93
C HIS A 59 -0.60 21.72 -1.11
N TRP A 60 0.63 22.14 -0.82
CA TRP A 60 1.82 21.34 -1.04
C TRP A 60 2.62 21.12 0.24
N PRO A 61 3.37 20.01 0.35
CA PRO A 61 3.52 18.92 -0.64
C PRO A 61 2.31 17.98 -0.63
N MET A 62 2.12 17.17 -1.68
CA MET A 62 1.26 16.00 -1.61
C MET A 62 1.95 14.92 -0.77
N PHE A 63 1.23 14.29 0.16
CA PHE A 63 1.71 13.17 0.98
C PHE A 63 1.04 11.87 0.58
N THR A 64 1.79 10.75 0.62
CA THR A 64 1.19 9.42 0.55
C THR A 64 0.23 9.18 1.72
N SER A 65 -0.81 8.36 1.51
CA SER A 65 -1.85 8.09 2.52
C SER A 65 -2.01 6.61 2.87
N CYS A 66 -1.20 5.73 2.30
CA CYS A 66 -1.33 4.28 2.50
C CYS A 66 -0.89 3.77 3.88
N CYS A 67 -0.19 4.60 4.69
CA CYS A 67 0.24 4.24 6.04
C CYS A 67 -0.71 4.83 7.10
N PRO A 68 -1.61 4.03 7.73
CA PRO A 68 -2.60 4.55 8.67
C PRO A 68 -1.99 5.10 9.96
N GLY A 69 -0.81 4.65 10.36
CA GLY A 69 -0.07 5.24 11.47
C GLY A 69 0.32 6.69 11.19
N TRP A 70 0.80 6.96 9.99
CA TRP A 70 1.10 8.29 9.50
C TRP A 70 -0.16 9.17 9.38
N VAL A 71 -1.21 8.65 8.74
CA VAL A 71 -2.48 9.39 8.57
C VAL A 71 -3.06 9.81 9.92
N ARG A 72 -3.00 8.93 10.93
CA ARG A 72 -3.42 9.27 12.29
C ARG A 72 -2.51 10.33 12.93
N PHE A 73 -1.22 10.25 12.69
CA PHE A 73 -0.26 11.21 13.23
C PHE A 73 -0.48 12.60 12.64
N ILE A 74 -0.63 12.76 11.32
CA ILE A 74 -0.83 14.08 10.71
C ILE A 74 -2.16 14.70 11.17
N LYS A 75 -3.24 13.91 11.21
CA LYS A 75 -4.55 14.37 11.69
C LYS A 75 -4.50 14.90 13.13
N SER A 76 -3.66 14.32 13.99
CA SER A 76 -3.58 14.70 15.40
C SER A 76 -2.55 15.80 15.69
N GLN A 77 -1.45 15.86 14.95
CA GLN A 77 -0.31 16.73 15.26
C GLN A 77 -0.17 17.91 14.30
N PHE A 78 -0.64 17.76 13.07
CA PHE A 78 -0.51 18.73 11.98
C PHE A 78 -1.80 18.81 11.15
N PRO A 79 -2.97 19.09 11.79
CA PRO A 79 -4.27 18.99 11.13
C PRO A 79 -4.43 19.91 9.91
N HIS A 80 -3.69 20.99 9.82
CA HIS A 80 -3.70 21.92 8.69
C HIS A 80 -3.03 21.38 7.43
N TYR A 81 -2.34 20.22 7.52
CA TYR A 81 -1.80 19.51 6.36
C TYR A 81 -2.65 18.30 5.91
N VAL A 82 -3.83 18.09 6.51
CA VAL A 82 -4.66 16.92 6.18
C VAL A 82 -5.10 16.94 4.72
N ASP A 83 -5.39 18.10 4.16
CA ASP A 83 -5.79 18.27 2.76
C ASP A 83 -4.63 18.03 1.77
N CYS A 84 -3.40 17.93 2.27
CA CYS A 84 -2.23 17.55 1.49
C CYS A 84 -2.07 16.03 1.34
N LEU A 85 -2.82 15.22 2.08
CA LEU A 85 -2.80 13.77 1.92
C LEU A 85 -3.37 13.36 0.56
N SER A 86 -2.82 12.30 -0.02
CA SER A 86 -3.45 11.60 -1.14
C SER A 86 -4.84 11.12 -0.74
N THR A 87 -5.78 11.18 -1.67
CA THR A 87 -7.14 10.66 -1.52
C THR A 87 -7.25 9.17 -1.84
N ALA A 88 -6.18 8.58 -2.39
CA ALA A 88 -6.15 7.17 -2.74
C ALA A 88 -6.29 6.29 -1.48
N LYS A 89 -7.12 5.26 -1.57
CA LYS A 89 -7.20 4.21 -0.55
C LYS A 89 -5.89 3.43 -0.51
N SER A 90 -5.54 2.90 0.66
CA SER A 90 -4.40 1.99 0.77
C SER A 90 -4.65 0.67 0.00
N PRO A 91 -3.59 -0.09 -0.36
CA PRO A 91 -3.76 -1.37 -1.05
C PRO A 91 -4.77 -2.31 -0.39
N GLN A 92 -4.80 -2.37 0.94
CA GLN A 92 -5.77 -3.15 1.69
C GLN A 92 -7.21 -2.74 1.38
N GLN A 93 -7.51 -1.45 1.42
CA GLN A 93 -8.86 -0.92 1.21
C GLN A 93 -9.24 -0.92 -0.27
N MET A 94 -8.29 -0.63 -1.15
CA MET A 94 -8.46 -0.79 -2.61
C MET A 94 -8.88 -2.22 -2.97
N PHE A 95 -8.18 -3.20 -2.38
CA PHE A 95 -8.49 -4.60 -2.60
C PHE A 95 -9.92 -4.92 -2.20
N GLY A 96 -10.33 -4.53 -0.99
CA GLY A 96 -11.67 -4.78 -0.48
C GLY A 96 -12.75 -4.17 -1.37
N ALA A 97 -12.56 -2.91 -1.79
CA ALA A 97 -13.48 -2.24 -2.70
C ALA A 97 -13.62 -2.98 -4.04
N VAL A 98 -12.51 -3.41 -4.64
CA VAL A 98 -12.53 -4.15 -5.92
C VAL A 98 -13.10 -5.56 -5.74
N ALA A 99 -12.81 -6.22 -4.62
CA ALA A 99 -13.37 -7.55 -4.32
C ALA A 99 -14.90 -7.50 -4.21
N LYS A 100 -15.44 -6.52 -3.49
CA LYS A 100 -16.89 -6.35 -3.28
C LYS A 100 -17.62 -5.64 -4.42
N THR A 101 -16.93 -5.25 -5.49
CA THR A 101 -17.55 -4.71 -6.72
C THR A 101 -17.27 -5.60 -7.91
N TYR A 102 -16.14 -5.39 -8.57
CA TYR A 102 -15.76 -6.09 -9.80
C TYR A 102 -15.71 -7.62 -9.63
N PHE A 103 -15.07 -8.12 -8.56
CA PHE A 103 -14.95 -9.56 -8.37
C PHE A 103 -16.28 -10.19 -7.97
N ALA A 104 -17.08 -9.54 -7.11
CA ALA A 104 -18.42 -9.98 -6.74
C ALA A 104 -19.32 -10.14 -7.98
N GLU A 105 -19.34 -9.15 -8.86
CA GLU A 105 -20.05 -9.20 -10.14
C GLU A 105 -19.56 -10.35 -11.01
N LYS A 106 -18.25 -10.49 -11.15
CA LYS A 106 -17.64 -11.52 -12.00
C LYS A 106 -17.98 -12.95 -11.59
N ILE A 107 -18.12 -13.22 -10.29
CA ILE A 107 -18.49 -14.54 -9.77
C ILE A 107 -19.98 -14.70 -9.48
N GLY A 108 -20.78 -13.65 -9.73
CA GLY A 108 -22.23 -13.66 -9.53
C GLY A 108 -22.66 -13.76 -8.05
N VAL A 109 -21.87 -13.21 -7.14
CA VAL A 109 -22.13 -13.21 -5.69
C VAL A 109 -22.59 -11.82 -5.25
N ASP A 110 -23.61 -11.78 -4.39
CA ASP A 110 -24.03 -10.54 -3.73
C ASP A 110 -22.90 -9.98 -2.86
N PRO A 111 -22.44 -8.73 -3.10
CA PRO A 111 -21.36 -8.11 -2.30
C PRO A 111 -21.61 -8.13 -0.79
N HIS A 112 -22.87 -7.98 -0.37
CA HIS A 112 -23.26 -8.06 1.05
C HIS A 112 -22.99 -9.43 1.71
N ARG A 113 -22.78 -10.47 0.92
CA ARG A 113 -22.45 -11.83 1.38
C ARG A 113 -20.95 -12.11 1.36
N MET A 114 -20.14 -11.17 0.90
CA MET A 114 -18.69 -11.32 0.89
C MET A 114 -18.10 -10.85 2.21
N PHE A 115 -17.23 -11.67 2.78
CA PHE A 115 -16.46 -11.34 3.99
C PHE A 115 -14.98 -11.27 3.64
N VAL A 116 -14.46 -10.05 3.55
CA VAL A 116 -13.07 -9.79 3.15
C VAL A 116 -12.17 -9.72 4.37
N VAL A 117 -11.19 -10.61 4.43
CA VAL A 117 -10.18 -10.65 5.49
C VAL A 117 -8.83 -10.21 4.91
N SER A 118 -8.24 -9.19 5.51
CA SER A 118 -6.89 -8.74 5.17
C SER A 118 -5.87 -9.28 6.16
N ILE A 119 -4.74 -9.79 5.66
CA ILE A 119 -3.64 -10.28 6.50
C ILE A 119 -2.46 -9.34 6.33
N MET A 120 -2.13 -8.59 7.39
CA MET A 120 -1.16 -7.50 7.36
C MET A 120 -0.15 -7.59 8.51
N PRO A 121 1.12 -7.24 8.31
CA PRO A 121 2.10 -7.19 9.39
C PRO A 121 1.95 -5.92 10.27
N CYS A 122 0.84 -5.20 10.18
CA CYS A 122 0.63 -3.87 10.77
C CYS A 122 -0.68 -3.80 11.55
N MET A 123 -0.61 -3.49 12.84
CA MET A 123 -1.80 -3.34 13.68
C MET A 123 -2.64 -2.09 13.35
N ALA A 124 -2.01 -1.04 12.81
CA ALA A 124 -2.73 0.19 12.45
C ALA A 124 -3.74 -0.05 11.32
N LYS A 125 -3.56 -1.11 10.52
CA LYS A 125 -4.51 -1.54 9.49
C LYS A 125 -5.89 -1.94 10.06
N LYS A 126 -5.95 -2.41 11.31
CA LYS A 126 -7.21 -2.68 12.01
C LYS A 126 -8.01 -1.40 12.25
N SER A 127 -7.32 -0.32 12.63
CA SER A 127 -8.00 0.96 12.83
C SER A 127 -8.36 1.65 11.50
N GLU A 128 -7.64 1.37 10.43
CA GLU A 128 -7.97 1.88 9.09
C GLU A 128 -9.29 1.28 8.58
N CYS A 129 -9.46 -0.03 8.65
CA CYS A 129 -10.69 -0.67 8.17
C CYS A 129 -11.94 -0.26 8.96
N ALA A 130 -11.78 0.24 10.18
CA ALA A 130 -12.89 0.75 11.00
C ALA A 130 -13.30 2.21 10.69
N LEU A 131 -12.58 2.90 9.78
CA LEU A 131 -12.91 4.28 9.41
C LEU A 131 -14.22 4.32 8.62
N PRO A 132 -15.10 5.31 8.91
CA PRO A 132 -16.40 5.43 8.21
C PRO A 132 -16.29 5.69 6.71
N THR A 133 -15.12 6.17 6.26
CA THR A 133 -14.83 6.45 4.84
C THR A 133 -14.32 5.22 4.07
N MET A 134 -13.99 4.12 4.76
CA MET A 134 -13.50 2.88 4.13
C MET A 134 -14.67 1.95 3.84
N ARG A 135 -15.47 2.37 2.86
CA ARG A 135 -16.69 1.69 2.41
C ARG A 135 -16.64 1.40 0.92
N ASP A 136 -17.21 0.27 0.54
CA ASP A 136 -17.42 -0.11 -0.85
C ASP A 136 -18.60 0.65 -1.49
N ALA A 137 -18.88 0.36 -2.76
CA ALA A 137 -19.99 0.98 -3.49
C ALA A 137 -21.37 0.61 -2.93
N CYS A 138 -21.49 -0.47 -2.17
CA CYS A 138 -22.73 -0.93 -1.55
C CYS A 138 -22.91 -0.38 -0.12
N GLY A 139 -21.93 0.34 0.40
CA GLY A 139 -21.92 0.91 1.74
C GLY A 139 -21.40 -0.01 2.85
N ASP A 140 -20.95 -1.21 2.50
CA ASP A 140 -20.29 -2.14 3.43
C ASP A 140 -18.83 -1.74 3.70
N PRO A 141 -18.20 -2.19 4.79
CA PRO A 141 -16.76 -2.04 4.94
C PRO A 141 -16.02 -2.63 3.75
N ASP A 142 -15.00 -1.92 3.21
CA ASP A 142 -14.13 -2.48 2.19
C ASP A 142 -13.50 -3.81 2.68
N VAL A 143 -13.05 -3.81 3.92
CA VAL A 143 -12.44 -4.96 4.60
C VAL A 143 -13.18 -5.20 5.91
N ASP A 144 -13.69 -6.41 6.10
CA ASP A 144 -14.50 -6.77 7.27
C ASP A 144 -13.65 -7.10 8.49
N ALA A 145 -12.49 -7.72 8.26
CA ALA A 145 -11.55 -8.06 9.33
C ALA A 145 -10.09 -7.92 8.89
N VAL A 146 -9.25 -7.51 9.83
CA VAL A 146 -7.79 -7.48 9.64
C VAL A 146 -7.14 -8.40 10.65
N LEU A 147 -6.39 -9.37 10.15
CA LEU A 147 -5.53 -10.24 10.95
C LEU A 147 -4.08 -9.75 10.80
N THR A 148 -3.39 -9.65 11.92
CA THR A 148 -1.93 -9.55 11.86
C THR A 148 -1.33 -10.89 11.45
N THR A 149 -0.12 -10.88 10.90
CA THR A 149 0.60 -12.13 10.59
C THR A 149 0.68 -13.06 11.81
N ARG A 150 0.86 -12.51 13.01
CA ARG A 150 0.90 -13.30 14.26
C ARG A 150 -0.44 -13.92 14.64
N GLU A 151 -1.54 -13.23 14.36
CA GLU A 151 -2.89 -13.78 14.58
C GLU A 151 -3.20 -14.87 13.57
N MET A 152 -2.83 -14.70 12.31
CA MET A 152 -2.91 -15.76 11.31
C MET A 152 -2.12 -17.02 11.74
N ASP A 153 -0.89 -16.84 12.23
CA ASP A 153 -0.08 -17.97 12.73
C ASP A 153 -0.75 -18.69 13.90
N ARG A 154 -1.44 -17.97 14.78
CA ARG A 154 -2.22 -18.58 15.88
C ARG A 154 -3.40 -19.38 15.34
N LEU A 155 -4.09 -18.88 14.30
CA LEU A 155 -5.18 -19.62 13.65
C LEU A 155 -4.66 -20.92 13.05
N PHE A 156 -3.54 -20.91 12.32
CA PHE A 156 -2.94 -22.12 11.79
C PHE A 156 -2.63 -23.13 12.90
N ARG A 157 -2.08 -22.69 14.03
CA ARG A 157 -1.77 -23.57 15.16
C ARG A 157 -3.02 -24.10 15.85
N SER A 158 -4.05 -23.27 16.01
CA SER A 158 -5.31 -23.70 16.65
C SER A 158 -6.05 -24.78 15.85
N ASP A 159 -5.89 -24.75 14.53
CA ASP A 159 -6.49 -25.71 13.60
C ASP A 159 -5.52 -26.85 13.20
N ASN A 160 -4.38 -26.97 13.90
CA ASN A 160 -3.33 -27.96 13.65
C ASN A 160 -2.79 -27.95 12.20
N ILE A 161 -2.82 -26.79 11.54
CA ILE A 161 -2.27 -26.63 10.19
C ILE A 161 -0.76 -26.39 10.29
N GLN A 162 0.01 -27.22 9.58
CA GLN A 162 1.46 -27.07 9.43
C GLN A 162 1.75 -26.61 8.00
N PRO A 163 1.93 -25.30 7.75
CA PRO A 163 2.09 -24.78 6.38
C PRO A 163 3.27 -25.39 5.63
N GLY A 164 4.36 -25.72 6.35
CA GLY A 164 5.56 -26.33 5.77
C GLY A 164 5.33 -27.70 5.10
N ASP A 165 4.29 -28.41 5.50
CA ASP A 165 3.98 -29.77 5.02
C ASP A 165 2.96 -29.75 3.86
N LEU A 166 2.34 -28.59 3.60
CA LEU A 166 1.35 -28.46 2.54
C LEU A 166 2.00 -28.34 1.15
N PRO A 167 1.34 -28.76 0.08
CA PRO A 167 1.74 -28.42 -1.28
C PRO A 167 1.67 -26.90 -1.51
N GLU A 168 2.39 -26.42 -2.50
CA GLU A 168 2.25 -25.01 -2.92
C GLU A 168 1.00 -24.87 -3.79
N GLU A 169 0.23 -23.83 -3.53
CA GLU A 169 -0.92 -23.44 -4.33
C GLU A 169 -0.75 -22.00 -4.85
N ALA A 170 -1.33 -21.69 -6.00
CA ALA A 170 -1.33 -20.36 -6.57
C ALA A 170 -2.42 -19.49 -5.95
N PHE A 171 -2.23 -18.18 -5.98
CA PHE A 171 -3.29 -17.22 -5.72
C PHE A 171 -4.43 -17.36 -6.75
N ASP A 172 -5.63 -16.95 -6.36
CA ASP A 172 -6.78 -16.95 -7.26
C ASP A 172 -6.69 -15.84 -8.30
N SER A 173 -7.15 -16.13 -9.50
CA SER A 173 -7.28 -15.18 -10.60
C SER A 173 -8.73 -14.63 -10.65
N PRO A 174 -8.94 -13.37 -11.09
CA PRO A 174 -7.98 -12.49 -11.78
C PRO A 174 -7.21 -11.54 -10.86
N LEU A 175 -7.47 -11.50 -9.57
CA LEU A 175 -6.87 -10.51 -8.64
C LEU A 175 -5.58 -11.03 -7.96
N GLY A 176 -5.01 -12.12 -8.45
CA GLY A 176 -3.91 -12.82 -7.80
C GLY A 176 -2.50 -12.39 -8.20
N THR A 177 -2.33 -11.52 -9.19
CA THR A 177 -1.01 -11.12 -9.70
C THR A 177 -0.79 -9.62 -9.62
N GLY A 178 0.42 -9.22 -9.26
CA GLY A 178 0.87 -7.84 -9.28
C GLY A 178 2.16 -7.68 -10.12
N THR A 179 2.58 -6.45 -10.34
CA THR A 179 3.83 -6.12 -11.04
C THR A 179 5.03 -6.05 -10.10
N GLY A 180 6.22 -5.82 -10.65
CA GLY A 180 7.41 -5.55 -9.86
C GLY A 180 7.31 -4.27 -9.01
N ALA A 181 6.49 -3.30 -9.42
CA ALA A 181 6.22 -2.09 -8.66
C ALA A 181 5.51 -2.42 -7.34
N ALA A 182 4.50 -3.28 -7.38
CA ALA A 182 3.81 -3.76 -6.19
C ALA A 182 4.74 -4.47 -5.19
N VAL A 183 5.69 -5.24 -5.69
CA VAL A 183 6.66 -5.97 -4.83
C VAL A 183 7.54 -5.02 -4.02
N ILE A 184 7.97 -3.89 -4.60
CA ILE A 184 8.79 -2.89 -3.90
C ILE A 184 7.98 -1.96 -3.00
N PHE A 185 6.67 -1.91 -3.14
CA PHE A 185 5.77 -1.00 -2.43
C PHE A 185 5.96 -1.05 -0.90
N GLY A 186 6.18 -2.21 -0.33
CA GLY A 186 6.37 -2.39 1.11
C GLY A 186 7.75 -1.98 1.65
N ALA A 187 8.68 -1.60 0.79
CA ALA A 187 10.00 -1.12 1.19
C ALA A 187 10.01 0.40 1.31
N THR A 188 10.82 0.94 2.23
CA THR A 188 10.97 2.39 2.40
C THR A 188 11.49 3.05 1.11
N GLY A 189 10.70 3.94 0.53
CA GLY A 189 10.94 4.56 -0.78
C GLY A 189 10.35 3.78 -1.95
N GLY A 190 9.72 2.62 -1.69
CA GLY A 190 9.12 1.80 -2.74
C GLY A 190 7.86 2.39 -3.33
N VAL A 191 7.02 3.02 -2.50
CA VAL A 191 5.83 3.75 -2.97
C VAL A 191 6.24 4.91 -3.87
N MET A 192 7.22 5.71 -3.43
CA MET A 192 7.76 6.84 -4.19
C MET A 192 8.35 6.39 -5.54
N ASP A 193 9.21 5.37 -5.54
CA ASP A 193 9.81 4.83 -6.77
C ASP A 193 8.72 4.35 -7.74
N ALA A 194 7.74 3.60 -7.25
CA ALA A 194 6.65 3.09 -8.07
C ALA A 194 5.75 4.22 -8.62
N ALA A 195 5.39 5.20 -7.79
CA ALA A 195 4.58 6.35 -8.20
C ALA A 195 5.30 7.21 -9.24
N LEU A 196 6.61 7.48 -9.06
CA LEU A 196 7.42 8.22 -10.02
C LEU A 196 7.54 7.48 -11.35
N ARG A 197 7.67 6.15 -11.34
CA ARG A 197 7.67 5.32 -12.56
C ARG A 197 6.35 5.40 -13.30
N SER A 198 5.24 5.31 -12.58
CA SER A 198 3.91 5.42 -13.15
C SER A 198 3.68 6.83 -13.70
N ALA A 199 4.06 7.87 -12.98
CA ALA A 199 3.97 9.25 -13.44
C ALA A 199 4.82 9.48 -14.71
N TYR A 200 6.05 8.95 -14.75
CA TYR A 200 6.90 9.02 -15.92
C TYR A 200 6.23 8.35 -17.14
N TYR A 201 5.71 7.12 -16.95
CA TYR A 201 5.03 6.38 -18.02
C TYR A 201 3.77 7.12 -18.52
N LEU A 202 2.96 7.65 -17.61
CA LEU A 202 1.73 8.38 -17.96
C LEU A 202 2.02 9.64 -18.79
N VAL A 203 3.15 10.28 -18.56
CA VAL A 203 3.54 11.50 -19.29
C VAL A 203 4.24 11.18 -20.63
N THR A 204 5.11 10.16 -20.66
CA THR A 204 5.98 9.90 -21.81
C THR A 204 5.51 8.76 -22.70
N GLY A 205 4.64 7.85 -22.19
CA GLY A 205 4.29 6.59 -22.83
C GLY A 205 5.38 5.53 -22.80
N GLU A 206 6.52 5.79 -22.12
CA GLU A 206 7.67 4.90 -22.06
C GLU A 206 8.04 4.56 -20.61
N ASN A 207 8.59 3.37 -20.39
CA ASN A 207 9.12 3.02 -19.08
C ASN A 207 10.44 3.76 -18.81
N PRO A 208 10.65 4.30 -17.60
CA PRO A 208 11.93 4.91 -17.25
C PRO A 208 13.04 3.85 -17.13
N ASP A 209 14.29 4.30 -17.20
CA ASP A 209 15.45 3.46 -16.90
C ASP A 209 15.27 2.77 -15.53
N PRO A 210 15.61 1.49 -15.38
CA PRO A 210 15.53 0.77 -14.10
C PRO A 210 16.23 1.47 -12.93
N ALA A 211 17.28 2.26 -13.19
CA ALA A 211 18.03 3.01 -12.19
C ALA A 211 17.54 4.45 -11.98
N ALA A 212 16.53 4.94 -12.74
CA ALA A 212 16.13 6.35 -12.76
C ALA A 212 15.82 6.93 -11.37
N PHE A 213 15.19 6.17 -10.49
CA PHE A 213 14.71 6.64 -9.19
C PHE A 213 15.41 5.99 -8.00
N THR A 214 16.64 5.49 -8.18
CA THR A 214 17.39 4.79 -7.10
C THR A 214 17.69 5.68 -5.88
N ALA A 215 17.72 7.00 -6.04
CA ALA A 215 17.99 7.93 -4.95
C ALA A 215 16.97 7.86 -3.80
N VAL A 216 15.73 7.41 -4.07
CA VAL A 216 14.70 7.24 -3.03
C VAL A 216 14.73 5.87 -2.36
N ARG A 217 15.55 4.93 -2.85
CA ARG A 217 15.69 3.57 -2.31
C ARG A 217 16.67 3.51 -1.13
N GLY A 218 16.67 2.39 -0.43
CA GLY A 218 17.62 2.06 0.64
C GLY A 218 17.12 2.44 2.03
N ASN A 219 17.94 2.15 3.05
CA ASN A 219 17.53 2.13 4.45
C ASN A 219 17.74 3.46 5.23
N LYS A 220 18.16 4.54 4.56
CA LYS A 220 18.24 5.84 5.23
C LYS A 220 16.85 6.29 5.66
N PRO A 221 16.66 6.73 6.91
CA PRO A 221 15.34 7.07 7.43
C PRO A 221 14.79 8.38 6.87
N TRP A 222 15.61 9.20 6.22
CA TRP A 222 15.23 10.40 5.50
C TRP A 222 16.07 10.51 4.24
N LYS A 223 15.41 10.62 3.09
CA LYS A 223 16.01 10.77 1.77
C LYS A 223 15.31 11.90 1.02
N GLU A 224 16.05 12.62 0.24
CA GLU A 224 15.57 13.71 -0.61
C GLU A 224 16.17 13.54 -2.00
N ALA A 225 15.39 13.83 -3.02
CA ALA A 225 15.83 13.79 -4.39
C ALA A 225 15.08 14.80 -5.25
N VAL A 226 15.71 15.18 -6.35
CA VAL A 226 15.08 15.96 -7.42
C VAL A 226 15.18 15.14 -8.70
N PHE A 227 14.05 14.96 -9.34
CA PHE A 227 13.95 14.24 -10.61
C PHE A 227 13.37 15.14 -11.69
N SER A 228 13.87 15.00 -12.92
CA SER A 228 13.27 15.65 -14.07
C SER A 228 12.44 14.64 -14.86
N ILE A 229 11.16 14.93 -15.03
CA ILE A 229 10.25 14.15 -15.87
C ILE A 229 10.01 14.92 -17.15
N PRO A 230 10.30 14.34 -18.32
CA PRO A 230 10.05 14.99 -19.61
C PRO A 230 8.58 15.43 -19.73
N GLY A 231 8.35 16.69 -20.07
CA GLY A 231 7.00 17.26 -20.20
C GLY A 231 6.35 17.70 -18.87
N ALA A 232 6.85 17.26 -17.70
CA ALA A 232 6.34 17.67 -16.40
C ALA A 232 7.30 18.62 -15.64
N GLY A 233 8.61 18.54 -15.90
CA GLY A 233 9.62 19.39 -15.27
C GLY A 233 10.28 18.73 -14.06
N GLU A 234 10.84 19.58 -13.16
CA GLU A 234 11.50 19.10 -11.94
C GLU A 234 10.48 18.80 -10.83
N ILE A 235 10.65 17.63 -10.22
CA ILE A 235 9.87 17.14 -9.08
C ILE A 235 10.80 16.94 -7.90
N ARG A 236 10.50 17.60 -6.79
CA ARG A 236 11.24 17.48 -5.53
C ARG A 236 10.50 16.52 -4.60
N VAL A 237 11.17 15.47 -4.18
CA VAL A 237 10.57 14.44 -3.35
C VAL A 237 11.33 14.22 -2.06
N ALA A 238 10.60 13.75 -1.05
CA ALA A 238 11.20 13.23 0.18
C ALA A 238 10.59 11.88 0.54
N VAL A 239 11.42 11.02 1.13
CA VAL A 239 11.00 9.73 1.71
C VAL A 239 11.42 9.71 3.16
N VAL A 240 10.46 9.55 4.06
CA VAL A 240 10.71 9.61 5.50
C VAL A 240 10.14 8.36 6.18
N SER A 241 10.98 7.69 6.96
CA SER A 241 10.60 6.53 7.77
C SER A 241 10.70 6.85 9.26
N GLY A 242 9.64 6.46 9.98
CA GLY A 242 9.48 6.68 11.41
C GLY A 242 8.91 8.06 11.76
N LEU A 243 7.91 8.08 12.66
CA LEU A 243 7.18 9.31 13.04
C LEU A 243 8.06 10.37 13.72
N GLY A 244 9.18 9.97 14.32
CA GLY A 244 10.15 10.91 14.87
C GLY A 244 10.84 11.76 13.78
N ASN A 245 11.22 11.14 12.67
CA ASN A 245 11.78 11.84 11.52
C ASN A 245 10.70 12.62 10.76
N THR A 246 9.51 12.05 10.65
CA THR A 246 8.34 12.74 10.10
C THR A 246 8.05 14.05 10.83
N ARG A 247 8.11 14.06 12.18
CA ARG A 247 7.96 15.30 12.97
C ARG A 247 9.00 16.34 12.63
N LYS A 248 10.25 15.95 12.37
CA LYS A 248 11.32 16.87 11.93
C LYS A 248 11.02 17.45 10.56
N LEU A 249 10.59 16.60 9.60
CA LEU A 249 10.18 17.04 8.27
C LEU A 249 9.04 18.07 8.37
N MET A 250 7.99 17.76 9.12
CA MET A 250 6.82 18.65 9.25
C MET A 250 7.22 20.02 9.83
N LYS A 251 8.11 20.04 10.84
CA LYS A 251 8.65 21.30 11.38
C LYS A 251 9.50 22.07 10.36
N ALA A 252 10.26 21.38 9.52
CA ALA A 252 11.03 22.02 8.45
C ALA A 252 10.10 22.64 7.40
N LEU A 253 8.99 21.98 7.06
CA LEU A 253 7.95 22.54 6.18
C LEU A 253 7.31 23.80 6.79
N GLU A 254 6.91 23.75 8.06
CA GLU A 254 6.32 24.91 8.78
C GLU A 254 7.28 26.10 8.87
N SER A 255 8.58 25.86 9.00
CA SER A 255 9.60 26.91 9.02
C SER A 255 10.03 27.40 7.64
N GLY A 256 9.48 26.84 6.56
CA GLY A 256 9.84 27.18 5.19
C GLY A 256 11.21 26.67 4.74
N GLN A 257 11.85 25.80 5.52
CA GLN A 257 13.18 25.24 5.23
C GLN A 257 13.16 24.08 4.22
N GLY A 258 11.98 23.51 3.95
CA GLY A 258 11.81 22.41 2.99
C GLY A 258 10.74 22.76 1.95
N ARG A 259 10.98 22.42 0.70
CA ARG A 259 9.99 22.49 -0.39
C ARG A 259 10.01 21.19 -1.16
N TYR A 260 8.91 20.46 -1.09
CA TYR A 260 8.73 19.20 -1.79
C TYR A 260 7.43 19.25 -2.58
N ASP A 261 7.37 18.45 -3.63
CA ASP A 261 6.16 18.24 -4.43
C ASP A 261 5.46 16.96 -3.98
N PHE A 262 6.23 15.92 -3.64
CA PHE A 262 5.67 14.66 -3.21
C PHE A 262 6.50 14.06 -2.05
N VAL A 263 5.82 13.58 -1.02
CA VAL A 263 6.46 13.05 0.18
C VAL A 263 5.87 11.68 0.56
N GLU A 264 6.72 10.67 0.58
CA GLU A 264 6.37 9.37 1.15
C GLU A 264 6.66 9.36 2.65
N VAL A 265 5.65 8.94 3.44
CA VAL A 265 5.82 8.77 4.88
C VAL A 265 5.40 7.37 5.30
N MET A 266 6.32 6.67 5.97
CA MET A 266 6.08 5.39 6.64
C MET A 266 6.30 5.52 8.15
N ALA A 267 5.31 5.11 8.98
CA ALA A 267 5.36 5.17 10.44
C ALA A 267 6.25 4.09 11.05
#